data_adb37f0176a8676e47d934ce9c192d45
#
_entry.id   adb37f0176a8676e47d934ce9c192d45
#
_cell.length_a   1.000
_cell.length_b   1.000
_cell.length_c   1.000
_cell.angle_alpha   90.00
_cell.angle_beta   90.00
_cell.angle_gamma   90.00
#
_symmetry.space_group_name_H-M   'P 1'
#
loop_
_entity.id
_entity.type
_entity.pdbx_description
1 polymer ?
#
loop_
_entity_poly.entity_id
_entity_poly.type
_entity_poly.pdbx_seq_one_letter_code
_entity_poly.pdbx_strand_id
1 'polypeptide(L)'
;MESFKTIIGIPAPLPMINVDTDMIIPKQFLKTIKRSGLGKNLFHELRYDIQGNIKNDFVLNWDPYKTSKILIAGANFGCGSSREHAPWSLLDFGFKSIIAPSFADIFYNNCFKNGILPIKLDQQKVDILMNEAENKNEVSVDLENQKITYQNDKTIEFEIDAFRKKCLLEGLDDIGLTLQKNKKIDVHEEKIHSIQPWIV
;
A
#
# COMPACT_ATOMS: atom_id res chain seq x y z
N MET A 1 3.76 -0.55 -12.71
CA MET A 1 3.70 0.34 -11.51
C MET A 1 5.02 1.07 -11.32
N GLU A 2 5.10 2.07 -10.40
CA GLU A 2 6.39 2.70 -10.08
C GLU A 2 7.29 1.76 -9.27
N SER A 3 8.61 1.82 -9.50
CA SER A 3 9.59 1.09 -8.69
C SER A 3 9.64 1.65 -7.27
N PHE A 4 9.67 0.77 -6.30
CA PHE A 4 9.79 1.15 -4.89
C PHE A 4 11.22 1.61 -4.60
N LYS A 5 11.35 2.79 -4.06
CA LYS A 5 12.62 3.36 -3.58
C LYS A 5 12.57 3.47 -2.06
N THR A 6 13.71 3.63 -1.43
CA THR A 6 13.76 3.94 0.00
C THR A 6 12.86 5.15 0.32
N ILE A 7 12.00 5.01 1.31
CA ILE A 7 11.08 6.04 1.76
C ILE A 7 11.58 6.61 3.07
N ILE A 8 11.64 7.92 3.16
CA ILE A 8 11.99 8.64 4.39
C ILE A 8 10.88 9.65 4.65
N GLY A 9 10.46 9.76 5.91
CA GLY A 9 9.50 10.76 6.34
C GLY A 9 8.85 10.41 7.68
N ILE A 10 8.03 11.32 8.17
CA ILE A 10 7.26 11.13 9.40
C ILE A 10 6.10 10.19 9.10
N PRO A 11 6.02 9.01 9.75
CA PRO A 11 4.92 8.09 9.53
C PRO A 11 3.63 8.60 10.16
N ALA A 12 2.49 8.25 9.57
CA ALA A 12 1.18 8.57 10.12
C ALA A 12 0.73 7.49 11.10
N PRO A 13 0.39 7.84 12.37
CA PRO A 13 -0.11 6.88 13.34
C PRO A 13 -1.61 6.64 13.13
N LEU A 14 -2.02 5.38 13.04
CA LEU A 14 -3.41 4.95 13.03
C LEU A 14 -3.58 3.76 13.98
N PRO A 15 -3.64 3.97 15.31
CA PRO A 15 -3.67 2.92 16.31
C PRO A 15 -5.03 2.20 16.38
N MET A 16 -5.63 1.94 15.23
CA MET A 16 -6.92 1.28 15.08
C MET A 16 -6.72 -0.17 14.65
N ILE A 17 -7.38 -1.10 15.33
CA ILE A 17 -7.46 -2.51 14.94
C ILE A 17 -8.69 -2.74 14.05
N ASN A 18 -8.68 -3.81 13.26
CA ASN A 18 -9.79 -4.20 12.39
C ASN A 18 -10.25 -3.08 11.44
N VAL A 19 -9.31 -2.29 10.93
CA VAL A 19 -9.61 -1.30 9.90
C VAL A 19 -10.04 -2.04 8.64
N ASP A 20 -11.33 -1.98 8.35
CA ASP A 20 -11.91 -2.68 7.21
C ASP A 20 -11.86 -1.84 5.91
N THR A 21 -12.13 -2.50 4.80
CA THR A 21 -12.09 -1.85 3.49
C THR A 21 -13.18 -0.81 3.27
N ASP A 22 -14.31 -0.84 4.01
CA ASP A 22 -15.33 0.21 3.99
C ASP A 22 -14.87 1.45 4.76
N MET A 23 -14.12 1.27 5.86
CA MET A 23 -13.47 2.38 6.55
C MET A 23 -12.39 3.03 5.67
N ILE A 24 -11.58 2.22 4.96
CA ILE A 24 -10.53 2.72 4.06
C ILE A 24 -11.16 3.51 2.91
N ILE A 25 -12.14 2.94 2.22
CA ILE A 25 -12.87 3.60 1.13
C ILE A 25 -14.34 3.19 1.14
N PRO A 26 -15.27 4.07 1.54
CA PRO A 26 -16.70 3.77 1.58
C PRO A 26 -17.28 3.41 0.22
N LYS A 27 -18.27 2.52 0.22
CA LYS A 27 -18.89 1.93 -0.98
C LYS A 27 -19.41 2.93 -2.02
N GLN A 28 -19.85 4.12 -1.60
CA GLN A 28 -20.34 5.16 -2.51
C GLN A 28 -19.27 5.67 -3.48
N PHE A 29 -17.98 5.49 -3.18
CA PHE A 29 -16.85 5.92 -4.00
C PHE A 29 -16.30 4.83 -4.93
N LEU A 30 -16.89 3.63 -4.93
CA LEU A 30 -16.42 2.49 -5.72
C LEU A 30 -16.92 2.46 -7.17
N LYS A 31 -17.66 3.46 -7.61
CA LYS A 31 -18.26 3.52 -8.96
C LYS A 31 -17.27 3.84 -10.08
N THR A 32 -16.02 4.09 -9.75
CA THR A 32 -14.98 4.43 -10.73
C THR A 32 -14.06 3.26 -11.01
N ILE A 33 -13.63 3.15 -12.27
CA ILE A 33 -12.55 2.23 -12.69
C ILE A 33 -11.18 2.93 -12.70
N LYS A 34 -11.14 4.24 -12.45
CA LYS A 34 -9.90 5.01 -12.42
C LYS A 34 -9.20 4.81 -11.07
N ARG A 35 -7.90 4.54 -11.13
CA ARG A 35 -7.04 4.36 -9.94
C ARG A 35 -6.64 5.68 -9.27
N SER A 36 -6.91 6.81 -9.91
CA SER A 36 -6.57 8.16 -9.42
C SER A 36 -7.81 8.94 -9.01
N GLY A 37 -7.64 9.89 -8.08
CA GLY A 37 -8.72 10.73 -7.54
C GLY A 37 -9.48 10.07 -6.38
N LEU A 38 -9.02 8.92 -5.88
CA LEU A 38 -9.62 8.21 -4.74
C LEU A 38 -9.03 8.64 -3.39
N GLY A 39 -7.80 9.17 -3.38
CA GLY A 39 -7.10 9.58 -2.16
C GLY A 39 -7.85 10.64 -1.36
N LYS A 40 -8.61 11.53 -2.02
CA LYS A 40 -9.49 12.49 -1.33
C LYS A 40 -10.60 11.82 -0.50
N ASN A 41 -10.98 10.60 -0.88
CA ASN A 41 -12.04 9.82 -0.23
C ASN A 41 -11.48 8.78 0.75
N LEU A 42 -10.15 8.69 0.89
CA LEU A 42 -9.52 7.81 1.86
C LEU A 42 -9.99 8.15 3.26
N PHE A 43 -10.43 7.14 4.02
CA PHE A 43 -10.98 7.29 5.38
C PHE A 43 -12.05 8.38 5.48
N HIS A 44 -12.91 8.49 4.47
CA HIS A 44 -13.86 9.60 4.33
C HIS A 44 -14.69 9.85 5.59
N GLU A 45 -15.26 8.80 6.19
CA GLU A 45 -16.11 8.92 7.37
C GLU A 45 -15.34 9.30 8.64
N LEU A 46 -14.03 9.02 8.66
CA LEU A 46 -13.14 9.44 9.75
C LEU A 46 -12.61 10.87 9.52
N ARG A 47 -12.44 11.29 8.26
CA ARG A 47 -11.86 12.58 7.89
C ARG A 47 -12.88 13.70 7.79
N TYR A 48 -14.12 13.40 7.46
CA TYR A 48 -15.15 14.39 7.21
C TYR A 48 -16.42 14.13 8.02
N ASP A 49 -17.13 15.19 8.37
CA ASP A 49 -18.47 15.09 8.94
C ASP A 49 -19.54 14.88 7.84
N ILE A 50 -20.81 14.76 8.25
CA ILE A 50 -21.95 14.55 7.33
C ILE A 50 -22.13 15.73 6.36
N GLN A 51 -21.71 16.92 6.74
CA GLN A 51 -21.76 18.14 5.94
C GLN A 51 -20.55 18.27 4.99
N GLY A 52 -19.55 17.38 5.11
CA GLY A 52 -18.32 17.41 4.32
C GLY A 52 -17.23 18.32 4.89
N ASN A 53 -17.36 18.82 6.12
CA ASN A 53 -16.32 19.59 6.77
C ASN A 53 -15.24 18.66 7.32
N ILE A 54 -14.01 19.16 7.37
CA ILE A 54 -12.86 18.43 7.90
C ILE A 54 -13.01 18.27 9.41
N LYS A 55 -12.91 17.03 9.90
CA LYS A 55 -12.85 16.73 11.32
C LYS A 55 -11.48 17.05 11.89
N ASN A 56 -11.45 17.73 13.05
CA ASN A 56 -10.22 18.14 13.69
C ASN A 56 -9.52 17.04 14.50
N ASP A 57 -10.21 15.94 14.76
CA ASP A 57 -9.74 14.84 15.60
C ASP A 57 -9.08 13.69 14.81
N PHE A 58 -9.03 13.78 13.48
CA PHE A 58 -8.43 12.73 12.67
C PHE A 58 -7.06 13.12 12.13
N VAL A 59 -6.07 12.32 12.49
CA VAL A 59 -4.64 12.58 12.28
C VAL A 59 -4.26 12.90 10.83
N LEU A 60 -4.85 12.21 9.84
CA LEU A 60 -4.51 12.41 8.43
C LEU A 60 -5.05 13.73 7.83
N ASN A 61 -5.76 14.53 8.60
CA ASN A 61 -6.22 15.84 8.15
C ASN A 61 -5.18 16.95 8.38
N TRP A 62 -4.12 16.67 9.12
CA TRP A 62 -3.16 17.70 9.58
C TRP A 62 -1.72 17.36 9.25
N ASP A 63 -0.89 18.42 9.15
CA ASP A 63 0.55 18.27 9.04
C ASP A 63 1.16 17.72 10.34
N PRO A 64 2.18 16.86 10.24
CA PRO A 64 2.85 16.44 9.00
C PRO A 64 2.18 15.23 8.31
N TYR A 65 1.13 14.66 8.86
CA TYR A 65 0.61 13.34 8.50
C TYR A 65 -0.18 13.31 7.19
N LYS A 66 -0.78 14.43 6.79
CA LYS A 66 -1.53 14.51 5.52
C LYS A 66 -0.68 14.26 4.27
N THR A 67 0.65 14.35 4.40
CA THR A 67 1.61 14.09 3.31
C THR A 67 2.50 12.88 3.58
N SER A 68 2.18 12.10 4.62
CA SER A 68 2.95 10.92 4.99
C SER A 68 2.92 9.84 3.91
N LYS A 69 4.06 9.21 3.69
CA LYS A 69 4.22 8.07 2.79
C LYS A 69 4.18 6.72 3.52
N ILE A 70 4.21 6.73 4.85
CA ILE A 70 4.26 5.56 5.71
C ILE A 70 3.05 5.61 6.64
N LEU A 71 2.26 4.55 6.67
CA LEU A 71 1.15 4.38 7.61
C LEU A 71 1.52 3.32 8.63
N ILE A 72 1.37 3.61 9.92
CA ILE A 72 1.50 2.61 10.99
C ILE A 72 0.10 2.35 11.54
N ALA A 73 -0.34 1.11 11.48
CA ALA A 73 -1.70 0.72 11.81
C ALA A 73 -1.75 -0.42 12.83
N GLY A 74 -2.91 -0.62 13.42
CA GLY A 74 -3.18 -1.76 14.31
C GLY A 74 -3.41 -3.07 13.56
N ALA A 75 -3.66 -4.14 14.32
CA ALA A 75 -3.82 -5.49 13.80
C ALA A 75 -5.04 -5.65 12.89
N ASN A 76 -4.97 -6.65 11.99
CA ASN A 76 -6.02 -7.04 11.05
C ASN A 76 -6.43 -5.89 10.10
N PHE A 77 -5.42 -5.17 9.58
CA PHE A 77 -5.65 -4.06 8.66
C PHE A 77 -6.13 -4.55 7.29
N GLY A 78 -7.12 -3.87 6.73
CA GLY A 78 -7.70 -4.18 5.42
C GLY A 78 -8.66 -5.37 5.43
N CYS A 79 -9.26 -5.69 6.61
CA CYS A 79 -10.27 -6.75 6.71
C CYS A 79 -11.57 -6.39 5.96
N GLY A 80 -12.54 -7.30 5.96
CA GLY A 80 -13.82 -7.13 5.27
C GLY A 80 -13.79 -7.54 3.80
N SER A 81 -14.50 -6.81 2.95
CA SER A 81 -14.70 -7.17 1.55
C SER A 81 -13.43 -7.03 0.70
N SER A 82 -13.25 -7.94 -0.28
CA SER A 82 -12.16 -7.83 -1.24
C SER A 82 -12.38 -6.65 -2.18
N ARG A 83 -11.71 -5.53 -1.92
CA ARG A 83 -11.81 -4.30 -2.72
C ARG A 83 -10.45 -3.78 -3.11
N GLU A 84 -10.16 -3.82 -4.38
CA GLU A 84 -8.90 -3.27 -4.90
C GLU A 84 -8.84 -1.73 -4.81
N HIS A 85 -9.99 -1.07 -4.71
CA HIS A 85 -10.08 0.37 -4.48
C HIS A 85 -9.45 0.81 -3.14
N ALA A 86 -9.39 -0.07 -2.12
CA ALA A 86 -8.77 0.25 -0.85
C ALA A 86 -7.26 0.53 -0.99
N PRO A 87 -6.42 -0.36 -1.56
CA PRO A 87 -5.03 0.00 -1.86
C PRO A 87 -4.90 1.14 -2.87
N TRP A 88 -5.80 1.29 -3.84
CA TRP A 88 -5.75 2.44 -4.76
C TRP A 88 -5.94 3.77 -4.03
N SER A 89 -6.88 3.85 -3.09
CA SER A 89 -7.11 5.08 -2.32
C SER A 89 -5.94 5.43 -1.40
N LEU A 90 -5.32 4.43 -0.79
CA LEU A 90 -4.11 4.60 0.03
C LEU A 90 -2.92 5.10 -0.81
N LEU A 91 -2.70 4.48 -1.97
CA LEU A 91 -1.64 4.87 -2.89
C LEU A 91 -1.85 6.28 -3.46
N ASP A 92 -3.08 6.59 -3.88
CA ASP A 92 -3.44 7.91 -4.46
C ASP A 92 -3.40 9.03 -3.40
N PHE A 93 -3.60 8.68 -2.12
CA PHE A 93 -3.36 9.62 -1.00
C PHE A 93 -1.87 9.91 -0.79
N GLY A 94 -1.00 8.95 -1.12
CA GLY A 94 0.45 9.09 -1.02
C GLY A 94 1.16 7.98 -0.25
N PHE A 95 0.43 7.06 0.40
CA PHE A 95 1.05 5.97 1.15
C PHE A 95 1.75 4.99 0.21
N LYS A 96 3.01 4.72 0.48
CA LYS A 96 3.86 3.74 -0.22
C LYS A 96 4.14 2.52 0.65
N SER A 97 4.09 2.65 1.97
CA SER A 97 4.26 1.54 2.91
C SER A 97 3.22 1.60 4.03
N ILE A 98 2.77 0.42 4.46
CA ILE A 98 1.87 0.24 5.60
C ILE A 98 2.50 -0.78 6.53
N ILE A 99 2.64 -0.43 7.80
CA ILE A 99 3.25 -1.27 8.82
C ILE A 99 2.18 -1.64 9.84
N ALA A 100 1.95 -2.93 10.06
CA ALA A 100 0.95 -3.42 11.00
C ALA A 100 1.31 -4.79 11.57
N PRO A 101 0.74 -5.20 12.71
CA PRO A 101 0.94 -6.54 13.27
C PRO A 101 0.39 -7.65 12.36
N SER A 102 -0.73 -7.37 11.68
CA SER A 102 -1.35 -8.32 10.75
C SER A 102 -2.23 -7.59 9.71
N PHE A 103 -2.46 -8.27 8.60
CA PHE A 103 -3.31 -7.81 7.50
C PHE A 103 -4.28 -8.91 7.11
N ALA A 104 -5.42 -8.54 6.55
CA ALA A 104 -6.25 -9.49 5.80
C ALA A 104 -5.52 -9.95 4.53
N ASP A 105 -5.59 -11.23 4.21
CA ASP A 105 -4.76 -11.84 3.15
C ASP A 105 -5.01 -11.25 1.77
N ILE A 106 -6.27 -10.99 1.41
CA ILE A 106 -6.60 -10.40 0.11
C ILE A 106 -6.07 -8.98 0.00
N PHE A 107 -6.25 -8.15 1.05
CA PHE A 107 -5.74 -6.80 1.09
C PHE A 107 -4.20 -6.78 0.99
N TYR A 108 -3.53 -7.65 1.75
CA TYR A 108 -2.07 -7.80 1.73
C TYR A 108 -1.55 -8.10 0.32
N ASN A 109 -2.19 -9.03 -0.39
CA ASN A 109 -1.83 -9.36 -1.76
C ASN A 109 -2.11 -8.22 -2.75
N ASN A 110 -3.23 -7.52 -2.60
CA ASN A 110 -3.58 -6.39 -3.44
C ASN A 110 -2.63 -5.20 -3.25
N CYS A 111 -2.06 -5.00 -2.06
CA CYS A 111 -1.03 -3.98 -1.84
C CYS A 111 0.17 -4.18 -2.78
N PHE A 112 0.72 -5.38 -2.86
CA PHE A 112 1.86 -5.67 -3.74
C PHE A 112 1.55 -5.44 -5.22
N LYS A 113 0.35 -5.84 -5.67
CA LYS A 113 -0.08 -5.64 -7.06
C LYS A 113 -0.18 -4.16 -7.46
N ASN A 114 -0.36 -3.30 -6.46
CA ASN A 114 -0.54 -1.87 -6.67
C ASN A 114 0.68 -1.02 -6.28
N GLY A 115 1.78 -1.65 -5.84
CA GLY A 115 3.02 -0.93 -5.52
C GLY A 115 3.08 -0.35 -4.11
N ILE A 116 2.26 -0.86 -3.19
CA ILE A 116 2.35 -0.57 -1.76
C ILE A 116 3.12 -1.72 -1.09
N LEU A 117 4.05 -1.38 -0.20
CA LEU A 117 4.78 -2.33 0.63
C LEU A 117 4.06 -2.53 1.98
N PRO A 118 3.31 -3.63 2.18
CA PRO A 118 2.78 -3.98 3.49
C PRO A 118 3.84 -4.75 4.28
N ILE A 119 4.18 -4.26 5.48
CA ILE A 119 5.18 -4.85 6.37
C ILE A 119 4.48 -5.41 7.60
N LYS A 120 4.66 -6.72 7.86
CA LYS A 120 4.20 -7.36 9.10
C LYS A 120 5.32 -7.33 10.11
N LEU A 121 5.03 -6.84 11.32
CA LEU A 121 5.95 -6.83 12.45
C LEU A 121 5.22 -7.31 13.72
N ASP A 122 6.00 -7.82 14.67
CA ASP A 122 5.45 -8.10 16.01
C ASP A 122 4.88 -6.82 16.64
N GLN A 123 3.85 -6.97 17.49
CA GLN A 123 3.16 -5.84 18.13
C GLN A 123 4.13 -4.89 18.82
N GLN A 124 5.11 -5.41 19.55
CA GLN A 124 6.12 -4.58 20.25
C GLN A 124 6.90 -3.66 19.30
N LYS A 125 7.29 -4.16 18.10
CA LYS A 125 7.97 -3.36 17.09
C LYS A 125 7.05 -2.31 16.48
N VAL A 126 5.78 -2.66 16.27
CA VAL A 126 4.78 -1.70 15.78
C VAL A 126 4.53 -0.61 16.82
N ASP A 127 4.47 -0.94 18.11
CA ASP A 127 4.29 0.04 19.19
C ASP A 127 5.47 1.03 19.27
N ILE A 128 6.70 0.56 19.06
CA ILE A 128 7.88 1.43 18.96
C ILE A 128 7.71 2.44 17.82
N LEU A 129 7.36 1.94 16.62
CA LEU A 129 7.20 2.81 15.45
C LEU A 129 5.97 3.73 15.57
N MET A 130 4.91 3.28 16.25
CA MET A 130 3.74 4.11 16.56
C MET A 130 4.13 5.29 17.45
N ASN A 131 4.95 5.04 18.48
CA ASN A 131 5.49 6.10 19.34
C ASN A 131 6.39 7.08 18.56
N GLU A 132 7.21 6.60 17.62
CA GLU A 132 8.00 7.47 16.74
C GLU A 132 7.07 8.37 15.88
N ALA A 133 5.98 7.79 15.35
CA ALA A 133 4.99 8.54 14.58
C ALA A 133 4.30 9.63 15.41
N GLU A 134 3.86 9.32 16.63
CA GLU A 134 3.22 10.26 17.55
C GLU A 134 4.16 11.40 17.95
N ASN A 135 5.46 11.10 18.12
CA ASN A 135 6.49 12.09 18.41
C ASN A 135 6.97 12.83 17.15
N LYS A 136 6.39 12.56 15.98
CA LYS A 136 6.75 13.17 14.69
C LYS A 136 8.21 12.96 14.31
N ASN A 137 8.79 11.84 14.70
CA ASN A 137 10.13 11.44 14.31
C ASN A 137 10.13 10.83 12.92
N GLU A 138 11.19 11.09 12.16
CA GLU A 138 11.36 10.46 10.84
C GLU A 138 11.69 8.99 10.96
N VAL A 139 11.13 8.21 10.02
CA VAL A 139 11.40 6.79 9.83
C VAL A 139 11.79 6.58 8.37
N SER A 140 12.80 5.73 8.15
CA SER A 140 13.22 5.29 6.83
C SER A 140 12.82 3.83 6.61
N VAL A 141 12.21 3.53 5.48
CA VAL A 141 11.86 2.16 5.05
C VAL A 141 12.68 1.81 3.82
N ASP A 142 13.63 0.91 3.98
CA ASP A 142 14.51 0.40 2.93
C ASP A 142 14.11 -1.03 2.55
N LEU A 143 13.48 -1.17 1.38
CA LEU A 143 13.06 -2.47 0.87
C LEU A 143 14.25 -3.31 0.40
N GLU A 144 15.30 -2.70 -0.18
CA GLU A 144 16.44 -3.42 -0.71
C GLU A 144 17.19 -4.15 0.40
N ASN A 145 17.42 -3.47 1.53
CA ASN A 145 18.07 -4.01 2.71
C ASN A 145 17.12 -4.63 3.72
N GLN A 146 15.78 -4.53 3.49
CA GLN A 146 14.73 -5.03 4.38
C GLN A 146 14.86 -4.49 5.80
N LYS A 147 15.11 -3.17 5.92
CA LYS A 147 15.32 -2.47 7.19
C LYS A 147 14.43 -1.26 7.33
N ILE A 148 13.96 -1.06 8.54
CA ILE A 148 13.33 0.18 8.97
C ILE A 148 14.28 0.85 9.93
N THR A 149 14.70 2.06 9.61
CA THR A 149 15.61 2.85 10.48
C THR A 149 14.80 3.96 11.16
N TYR A 150 15.02 4.15 12.44
CA TYR A 150 14.37 5.16 13.27
C TYR A 150 15.36 5.67 14.32
N GLN A 151 15.04 6.73 14.98
CA GLN A 151 15.74 7.34 16.11
C GLN A 151 17.21 6.86 16.34
N ASN A 152 18.18 7.74 16.04
CA ASN A 152 19.62 7.45 16.24
C ASN A 152 20.11 6.14 15.58
N ASP A 153 19.70 5.90 14.34
CA ASP A 153 20.12 4.74 13.54
C ASP A 153 19.73 3.36 14.11
N LYS A 154 18.77 3.30 15.02
CA LYS A 154 18.18 2.03 15.42
C LYS A 154 17.46 1.39 14.24
N THR A 155 17.54 0.08 14.13
CA THR A 155 16.98 -0.66 13.01
C THR A 155 16.05 -1.77 13.45
N ILE A 156 14.99 -1.98 12.68
CA ILE A 156 14.09 -3.13 12.73
C ILE A 156 14.18 -3.83 11.37
N GLU A 157 14.51 -5.11 11.37
CA GLU A 157 14.48 -5.93 10.17
C GLU A 157 13.08 -6.50 9.93
N PHE A 158 12.71 -6.65 8.67
CA PHE A 158 11.45 -7.26 8.25
C PHE A 158 11.68 -8.28 7.14
N GLU A 159 10.79 -9.25 7.05
CA GLU A 159 10.82 -10.27 6.02
C GLU A 159 9.81 -9.98 4.91
N ILE A 160 10.19 -10.31 3.69
CA ILE A 160 9.34 -10.24 2.50
C ILE A 160 9.71 -11.38 1.55
N ASP A 161 8.71 -11.93 0.89
CA ASP A 161 8.92 -12.90 -0.18
C ASP A 161 9.81 -12.34 -1.30
N ALA A 162 10.79 -13.11 -1.74
CA ALA A 162 11.81 -12.67 -2.69
C ALA A 162 11.22 -12.24 -4.06
N PHE A 163 10.16 -12.90 -4.52
CA PHE A 163 9.49 -12.55 -5.76
C PHE A 163 8.74 -11.21 -5.63
N ARG A 164 8.01 -11.01 -4.53
CA ARG A 164 7.31 -9.75 -4.23
C ARG A 164 8.28 -8.58 -4.09
N LYS A 165 9.40 -8.80 -3.41
CA LYS A 165 10.50 -7.83 -3.30
C LYS A 165 10.99 -7.39 -4.68
N LYS A 166 11.30 -8.37 -5.55
CA LYS A 166 11.73 -8.10 -6.92
C LYS A 166 10.68 -7.28 -7.68
N CYS A 167 9.41 -7.68 -7.64
CA CYS A 167 8.33 -6.97 -8.32
C CYS A 167 8.22 -5.51 -7.88
N LEU A 168 8.30 -5.23 -6.58
CA LEU A 168 8.27 -3.86 -6.07
C LEU A 168 9.49 -3.05 -6.49
N LEU A 169 10.72 -3.61 -6.36
CA LEU A 169 11.96 -2.92 -6.71
C LEU A 169 12.02 -2.59 -8.20
N GLU A 170 11.58 -3.51 -9.06
CA GLU A 170 11.58 -3.34 -10.51
C GLU A 170 10.30 -2.63 -11.05
N GLY A 171 9.31 -2.38 -10.20
CA GLY A 171 8.04 -1.77 -10.61
C GLY A 171 7.16 -2.66 -11.48
N LEU A 172 7.23 -3.98 -11.29
CA LEU A 172 6.52 -4.98 -12.09
C LEU A 172 5.16 -5.30 -11.49
N ASP A 173 4.11 -5.01 -12.24
CA ASP A 173 2.77 -5.55 -12.02
C ASP A 173 2.52 -6.80 -12.89
N ASP A 174 1.32 -7.36 -12.82
CA ASP A 174 0.96 -8.57 -13.58
C ASP A 174 1.17 -8.39 -15.11
N ILE A 175 0.92 -7.18 -15.63
CA ILE A 175 1.14 -6.84 -17.04
C ILE A 175 2.65 -6.75 -17.31
N GLY A 176 3.40 -6.05 -16.47
CA GLY A 176 4.86 -5.92 -16.60
C GLY A 176 5.56 -7.28 -16.59
N LEU A 177 5.13 -8.20 -15.72
CA LEU A 177 5.62 -9.58 -15.69
C LEU A 177 5.33 -10.35 -16.98
N THR A 178 4.16 -10.14 -17.58
CA THR A 178 3.78 -10.75 -18.86
C THR A 178 4.64 -10.17 -20.00
N LEU A 179 4.82 -8.86 -20.03
CA LEU A 179 5.61 -8.17 -21.06
C LEU A 179 7.10 -8.59 -21.04
N GLN A 180 7.64 -9.03 -19.90
CA GLN A 180 8.98 -9.63 -19.87
C GLN A 180 9.09 -10.92 -20.69
N LYS A 181 7.97 -11.53 -21.09
CA LYS A 181 7.91 -12.75 -21.90
C LYS A 181 7.52 -12.53 -23.36
N ASN A 182 7.50 -11.26 -23.84
CA ASN A 182 7.05 -10.91 -25.19
C ASN A 182 7.62 -11.82 -26.28
N LYS A 183 8.94 -12.06 -26.31
CA LYS A 183 9.56 -12.96 -27.29
C LYS A 183 8.96 -14.35 -27.34
N LYS A 184 8.52 -14.88 -26.17
CA LYS A 184 7.87 -16.21 -26.12
C LYS A 184 6.42 -16.14 -26.58
N ILE A 185 5.76 -15.01 -26.34
CA ILE A 185 4.40 -14.74 -26.81
C ILE A 185 4.40 -14.64 -28.33
N ASP A 186 5.30 -13.82 -28.91
CA ASP A 186 5.45 -13.64 -30.35
C ASP A 186 5.67 -14.98 -31.07
N VAL A 187 6.59 -15.81 -30.58
CA VAL A 187 6.85 -17.16 -31.15
C VAL A 187 5.61 -18.05 -31.04
N HIS A 188 4.85 -17.96 -29.96
CA HIS A 188 3.62 -18.72 -29.79
C HIS A 188 2.53 -18.26 -30.77
N GLU A 189 2.34 -16.97 -30.92
CA GLU A 189 1.38 -16.37 -31.84
C GLU A 189 1.71 -16.72 -33.29
N GLU A 190 2.96 -16.61 -33.73
CA GLU A 190 3.40 -17.05 -35.06
C GLU A 190 3.08 -18.53 -35.31
N LYS A 191 3.32 -19.39 -34.33
CA LYS A 191 2.99 -20.80 -34.41
C LYS A 191 1.48 -21.03 -34.52
N ILE A 192 0.67 -20.34 -33.73
CA ILE A 192 -0.79 -20.46 -33.79
C ILE A 192 -1.31 -19.97 -35.13
N HIS A 193 -0.83 -18.81 -35.61
CA HIS A 193 -1.20 -18.28 -36.93
C HIS A 193 -0.89 -19.27 -38.09
N SER A 194 0.22 -20.01 -37.99
CA SER A 194 0.57 -21.01 -39.02
C SER A 194 -0.35 -22.24 -39.02
N ILE A 195 -0.88 -22.61 -37.84
CA ILE A 195 -1.74 -23.79 -37.68
C ILE A 195 -3.23 -23.45 -37.81
N GLN A 196 -3.60 -22.26 -37.32
CA GLN A 196 -4.98 -21.79 -37.22
C GLN A 196 -5.09 -20.31 -37.71
N PRO A 197 -4.93 -20.07 -39.03
CA PRO A 197 -4.88 -18.70 -39.58
C PRO A 197 -6.20 -17.93 -39.46
N TRP A 198 -7.27 -18.54 -39.01
CA TRP A 198 -8.58 -17.93 -38.75
C TRP A 198 -8.72 -17.38 -37.32
N ILE A 199 -7.76 -17.63 -36.42
CA ILE A 199 -7.73 -17.07 -35.07
C ILE A 199 -6.88 -15.79 -35.15
N VAL A 200 -7.55 -14.65 -35.23
CA VAL A 200 -6.93 -13.31 -35.19
C VAL A 200 -7.39 -12.58 -33.93
#